data_a9fae69c53ac365aa457551f19254007
#
_entry.id   a9fae69c53ac365aa457551f19254007
#
_cell.length_a   1.000
_cell.length_b   1.000
_cell.length_c   1.000
_cell.angle_alpha   90.00
_cell.angle_beta   90.00
_cell.angle_gamma   90.00
#
_symmetry.space_group_name_H-M   'P 1'
#
loop_
_entity.id
_entity.type
_entity.pdbx_description
1 polymer ?
#
loop_
_entity_poly.entity_id
_entity_poly.type
_entity_poly.pdbx_seq_one_letter_code
_entity_poly.pdbx_strand_id
1 'polypeptide(L)'
;MKFALTSNKNPSIEITPLIDIVFILVIFFVATSKITDSQFLDLDLPTTESFNVETSSLSNQIYVFNDNTVIFNNKSYLVNNDALRNALLNELIVEDTIILSIEGDVTHKITIELMDFLQKNSFSDVQIRTLSK
;
A
#
# COMPACT_ATOMS: atom_id res chain seq x y z
N MET A 1 37.85 64.62 33.37
CA MET A 1 37.13 64.13 32.19
C MET A 1 37.39 62.62 32.05
N LYS A 2 36.36 61.80 32.31
CA LYS A 2 36.46 60.34 32.12
C LYS A 2 35.85 60.01 30.77
N PHE A 3 36.66 59.58 29.83
CA PHE A 3 36.18 59.03 28.54
C PHE A 3 35.65 57.67 28.81
N ALA A 4 34.37 57.51 28.65
CA ALA A 4 33.74 56.19 28.62
C ALA A 4 34.11 55.49 27.29
N LEU A 5 34.89 54.40 27.36
CA LEU A 5 35.15 53.53 26.25
C LEU A 5 33.84 52.78 25.92
N THR A 6 33.20 53.18 24.83
CA THR A 6 32.10 52.42 24.25
C THR A 6 32.64 51.09 23.75
N SER A 7 32.34 50.00 24.46
CA SER A 7 32.61 48.66 24.02
C SER A 7 31.82 48.40 22.73
N ASN A 8 32.55 48.30 21.64
CA ASN A 8 32.01 47.95 20.36
C ASN A 8 31.67 46.45 20.41
N LYS A 9 30.45 46.12 20.84
CA LYS A 9 29.93 44.76 20.76
C LYS A 9 29.68 44.46 19.29
N ASN A 10 30.61 43.71 18.66
CA ASN A 10 30.32 43.13 17.37
C ASN A 10 29.07 42.27 17.52
N PRO A 11 28.00 42.48 16.72
CA PRO A 11 26.84 41.64 16.76
C PRO A 11 27.24 40.24 16.31
N SER A 12 27.46 39.34 17.26
CA SER A 12 27.62 37.94 16.96
C SER A 12 26.21 37.43 16.57
N ILE A 13 26.06 37.06 15.31
CA ILE A 13 24.84 36.37 14.84
C ILE A 13 24.83 35.04 15.56
N GLU A 14 23.87 34.83 16.44
CA GLU A 14 23.64 33.52 17.07
C GLU A 14 23.09 32.56 16.01
N ILE A 15 23.88 31.57 15.66
CA ILE A 15 23.53 30.58 14.65
C ILE A 15 22.55 29.56 15.24
N THR A 16 22.47 29.44 16.54
CA THR A 16 21.64 28.46 17.25
C THR A 16 20.16 28.50 16.85
N PRO A 17 19.48 29.65 16.75
CA PRO A 17 18.08 29.70 16.33
C PRO A 17 17.88 29.24 14.87
N LEU A 18 18.87 29.48 14.03
CA LEU A 18 18.82 29.10 12.61
C LEU A 18 18.95 27.61 12.43
N ILE A 19 19.82 26.97 13.22
CA ILE A 19 19.97 25.51 13.21
C ILE A 19 18.69 24.83 13.70
N ASP A 20 18.02 25.36 14.71
CA ASP A 20 16.78 24.81 15.25
C ASP A 20 15.67 24.81 14.21
N ILE A 21 15.48 25.93 13.51
CA ILE A 21 14.49 26.02 12.43
C ILE A 21 14.78 25.03 11.31
N VAL A 22 16.03 24.91 10.88
CA VAL A 22 16.43 23.96 9.84
C VAL A 22 16.21 22.52 10.31
N PHE A 23 16.52 22.21 11.56
CA PHE A 23 16.34 20.88 12.11
C PHE A 23 14.87 20.47 12.18
N ILE A 24 13.99 21.38 12.65
CA ILE A 24 12.54 21.14 12.65
C ILE A 24 12.01 20.95 11.23
N LEU A 25 12.49 21.73 10.26
CA LEU A 25 12.07 21.61 8.86
C LEU A 25 12.50 20.28 8.25
N VAL A 26 13.71 19.81 8.55
CA VAL A 26 14.20 18.50 8.11
C VAL A 26 13.40 17.36 8.72
N ILE A 27 13.12 17.41 10.04
CA ILE A 27 12.29 16.39 10.72
C ILE A 27 10.89 16.38 10.12
N PHE A 28 10.30 17.55 9.89
CA PHE A 28 8.99 17.67 9.26
C PHE A 28 8.99 17.05 7.86
N PHE A 29 10.02 17.36 7.06
CA PHE A 29 10.14 16.80 5.71
C PHE A 29 10.29 15.26 5.74
N VAL A 30 11.12 14.74 6.64
CA VAL A 30 11.28 13.29 6.82
C VAL A 30 9.98 12.63 7.30
N ALA A 31 9.27 13.26 8.25
CA ALA A 31 8.00 12.74 8.78
C ALA A 31 6.85 12.79 7.76
N THR A 32 6.86 13.80 6.86
CA THR A 32 5.85 13.93 5.80
C THR A 32 6.22 13.18 4.51
N SER A 33 7.48 12.84 4.33
CA SER A 33 7.94 11.97 3.26
C SER A 33 7.47 10.53 3.54
N LYS A 34 6.17 10.29 3.41
CA LYS A 34 5.68 8.93 3.27
C LYS A 34 6.29 8.39 1.99
N ILE A 35 7.26 7.52 2.15
CA ILE A 35 7.69 6.64 1.07
C ILE A 35 6.47 5.76 0.80
N THR A 36 5.64 6.21 -0.12
CA THR A 36 4.66 5.34 -0.74
C THR A 36 5.50 4.42 -1.61
N ASP A 37 5.99 3.33 -1.04
CA ASP A 37 6.46 2.20 -1.83
C ASP A 37 5.26 1.59 -2.55
N SER A 38 4.70 2.38 -3.45
CA SER A 38 3.99 1.84 -4.59
C SER A 38 5.08 1.33 -5.52
N GLN A 39 5.69 0.24 -5.15
CA GLN A 39 6.32 -0.61 -6.14
C GLN A 39 5.17 -1.12 -7.01
N PHE A 40 4.80 -0.29 -7.99
CA PHE A 40 4.14 -0.82 -9.18
C PHE A 40 5.19 -1.73 -9.81
N LEU A 41 5.17 -3.00 -9.44
CA LEU A 41 5.65 -3.99 -10.37
C LEU A 41 4.71 -3.83 -11.56
N ASP A 42 5.23 -3.25 -12.64
CA ASP A 42 4.68 -3.47 -13.97
C ASP A 42 4.80 -4.98 -14.22
N LEU A 43 3.85 -5.73 -13.70
CA LEU A 43 3.60 -7.08 -14.14
C LEU A 43 2.99 -6.92 -15.52
N ASP A 44 3.85 -6.95 -16.54
CA ASP A 44 3.47 -7.30 -17.90
C ASP A 44 2.89 -8.72 -17.80
N LEU A 45 1.60 -8.80 -17.52
CA LEU A 45 0.87 -10.04 -17.53
C LEU A 45 0.75 -10.49 -19.00
N PRO A 46 1.50 -11.50 -19.44
CA PRO A 46 1.35 -12.01 -20.80
C PRO A 46 -0.09 -12.50 -20.96
N THR A 47 -0.76 -11.98 -21.97
CA THR A 47 -2.10 -12.38 -22.41
C THR A 47 -2.09 -13.79 -23.06
N THR A 48 -1.45 -14.77 -22.43
CA THR A 48 -1.44 -16.16 -22.90
C THR A 48 -2.00 -17.06 -21.83
N GLU A 49 -2.76 -18.04 -22.24
CA GLU A 49 -3.57 -19.01 -21.50
C GLU A 49 -2.85 -19.84 -20.42
N SER A 50 -1.65 -19.45 -20.00
CA SER A 50 -0.86 -20.14 -18.98
C SER A 50 -0.31 -19.12 -18.00
N PHE A 51 -1.08 -18.78 -16.97
CA PHE A 51 -0.61 -18.05 -15.81
C PHE A 51 0.33 -18.93 -14.98
N ASN A 52 1.62 -18.87 -15.25
CA ASN A 52 2.65 -19.28 -14.29
C ASN A 52 2.99 -18.07 -13.40
N VAL A 53 2.26 -17.91 -12.32
CA VAL A 53 2.63 -17.00 -11.25
C VAL A 53 3.81 -17.63 -10.53
N GLU A 54 5.00 -17.02 -10.66
CA GLU A 54 6.17 -17.41 -9.86
C GLU A 54 5.83 -17.28 -8.39
N THR A 55 5.88 -18.38 -7.69
CA THR A 55 5.49 -18.60 -6.30
C THR A 55 6.53 -18.05 -5.31
N SER A 56 6.76 -16.75 -5.31
CA SER A 56 7.52 -16.13 -4.22
C SER A 56 6.66 -15.12 -3.47
N SER A 57 6.13 -15.54 -2.33
CA SER A 57 5.41 -14.75 -1.30
C SER A 57 4.01 -14.20 -1.64
N LEU A 58 3.22 -14.89 -2.48
CA LEU A 58 1.89 -14.42 -2.91
C LEU A 58 0.72 -15.16 -2.25
N SER A 59 0.93 -15.81 -1.09
CA SER A 59 -0.11 -16.64 -0.45
C SER A 59 -1.39 -15.88 -0.06
N ASN A 60 -1.36 -14.52 -0.06
CA ASN A 60 -2.50 -13.69 0.35
C ASN A 60 -2.91 -12.70 -0.74
N GLN A 61 -2.64 -13.00 -2.01
CA GLN A 61 -3.02 -12.15 -3.12
C GLN A 61 -4.20 -12.73 -3.89
N ILE A 62 -5.24 -11.92 -4.07
CA ILE A 62 -6.47 -12.26 -4.78
C ILE A 62 -6.56 -11.35 -6.00
N TYR A 63 -6.67 -11.92 -7.19
CA TYR A 63 -6.85 -11.17 -8.42
C TYR A 63 -8.30 -11.25 -8.88
N VAL A 64 -8.90 -10.13 -9.21
CA VAL A 64 -10.29 -10.02 -9.68
C VAL A 64 -10.31 -9.41 -11.07
N PHE A 65 -10.91 -10.13 -12.01
CA PHE A 65 -11.03 -9.75 -13.41
C PHE A 65 -12.46 -9.36 -13.79
N ASN A 66 -12.59 -8.64 -14.90
CA ASN A 66 -13.87 -8.10 -15.36
C ASN A 66 -14.91 -9.15 -15.78
N ASP A 67 -14.46 -10.36 -16.12
CA ASP A 67 -15.33 -11.51 -16.47
C ASP A 67 -15.91 -12.26 -15.26
N ASN A 68 -15.91 -11.65 -14.06
CA ASN A 68 -16.28 -12.28 -12.79
C ASN A 68 -15.35 -13.43 -12.37
N THR A 69 -14.17 -13.51 -12.94
CA THR A 69 -13.16 -14.49 -12.58
C THR A 69 -12.28 -13.98 -11.46
N VAL A 70 -12.04 -14.82 -10.49
CA VAL A 70 -11.11 -14.57 -9.38
C VAL A 70 -10.01 -15.62 -9.42
N ILE A 71 -8.75 -15.17 -9.40
CA ILE A 71 -7.60 -16.06 -9.27
C ILE A 71 -7.06 -15.96 -7.86
N PHE A 72 -7.00 -17.10 -7.20
CA PHE A 72 -6.43 -17.27 -5.88
C PHE A 72 -5.60 -18.56 -5.83
N ASN A 73 -4.34 -18.47 -5.36
CA ASN A 73 -3.40 -19.59 -5.30
C ASN A 73 -3.30 -20.40 -6.62
N ASN A 74 -3.15 -19.70 -7.75
CA ASN A 74 -3.06 -20.27 -9.10
C ASN A 74 -4.29 -21.06 -9.56
N LYS A 75 -5.42 -20.92 -8.87
CA LYS A 75 -6.69 -21.50 -9.25
C LYS A 75 -7.68 -20.42 -9.64
N SER A 76 -8.42 -20.66 -10.70
CA SER A 76 -9.48 -19.78 -11.18
C SER A 76 -10.82 -20.17 -10.60
N TYR A 77 -11.55 -19.19 -10.06
CA TYR A 77 -12.88 -19.34 -9.49
C TYR A 77 -13.82 -18.27 -10.06
N LEU A 78 -15.12 -18.54 -10.02
CA LEU A 78 -16.13 -17.51 -10.24
C LEU A 78 -16.42 -16.79 -8.91
N VAL A 79 -16.62 -15.48 -8.95
CA VAL A 79 -16.87 -14.62 -7.77
C VAL A 79 -17.99 -15.17 -6.87
N ASN A 80 -19.06 -15.71 -7.48
CA ASN A 80 -20.22 -16.20 -6.75
C ASN A 80 -20.14 -17.71 -6.40
N ASN A 81 -18.98 -18.33 -6.53
CA ASN A 81 -18.83 -19.74 -6.26
C ASN A 81 -18.48 -20.00 -4.79
N ASP A 82 -19.20 -20.93 -4.16
CA ASP A 82 -18.89 -21.39 -2.80
C ASP A 82 -17.49 -22.02 -2.69
N ALA A 83 -16.96 -22.55 -3.80
CA ALA A 83 -15.60 -23.08 -3.85
C ALA A 83 -14.54 -21.97 -3.60
N LEU A 84 -14.75 -20.75 -4.11
CA LEU A 84 -13.88 -19.61 -3.82
C LEU A 84 -13.93 -19.27 -2.33
N ARG A 85 -15.13 -19.17 -1.77
CA ARG A 85 -15.33 -18.83 -0.35
C ARG A 85 -14.66 -19.84 0.57
N ASN A 86 -14.81 -21.13 0.28
CA ASN A 86 -14.16 -22.19 1.03
C ASN A 86 -12.63 -22.17 0.88
N ALA A 87 -12.12 -21.89 -0.31
CA ALA A 87 -10.68 -21.76 -0.53
C ALA A 87 -10.09 -20.58 0.27
N LEU A 88 -10.76 -19.41 0.24
CA LEU A 88 -10.32 -18.23 1.00
C LEU A 88 -10.32 -18.51 2.51
N LEU A 89 -11.35 -19.16 3.05
CA LEU A 89 -11.44 -19.47 4.48
C LEU A 89 -10.41 -20.50 4.94
N ASN A 90 -10.02 -21.43 4.09
CA ASN A 90 -9.10 -22.51 4.45
C ASN A 90 -7.63 -22.13 4.26
N GLU A 91 -7.33 -21.24 3.32
CA GLU A 91 -5.95 -20.95 2.90
C GLU A 91 -5.46 -19.58 3.34
N LEU A 92 -6.37 -18.61 3.63
CA LEU A 92 -5.99 -17.30 4.15
C LEU A 92 -5.75 -17.32 5.65
N ILE A 93 -4.72 -16.59 6.08
CA ILE A 93 -4.40 -16.40 7.49
C ILE A 93 -4.99 -15.06 7.94
N VAL A 94 -5.77 -15.06 9.01
CA VAL A 94 -6.51 -13.88 9.51
C VAL A 94 -5.58 -12.73 9.92
N GLU A 95 -4.37 -13.04 10.35
CA GLU A 95 -3.38 -12.06 10.84
C GLU A 95 -2.56 -11.42 9.71
N ASP A 96 -2.65 -11.95 8.49
CA ASP A 96 -1.85 -11.49 7.37
C ASP A 96 -2.60 -10.43 6.55
N THR A 97 -1.84 -9.53 5.94
CA THR A 97 -2.38 -8.55 4.98
C THR A 97 -2.81 -9.25 3.69
N ILE A 98 -4.06 -9.06 3.31
CA ILE A 98 -4.61 -9.56 2.05
C ILE A 98 -4.52 -8.47 1.00
N ILE A 99 -3.96 -8.80 -0.16
CA ILE A 99 -3.88 -7.89 -1.29
C ILE A 99 -4.93 -8.26 -2.32
N LEU A 100 -5.91 -7.38 -2.52
CA LEU A 100 -6.96 -7.51 -3.51
C LEU A 100 -6.59 -6.70 -4.75
N SER A 101 -6.13 -7.38 -5.78
CA SER A 101 -5.72 -6.79 -7.06
C SER A 101 -6.89 -6.84 -8.05
N ILE A 102 -7.42 -5.68 -8.43
CA ILE A 102 -8.67 -5.55 -9.19
C ILE A 102 -8.37 -4.92 -10.53
N GLU A 103 -8.85 -5.54 -11.61
CA GLU A 103 -8.81 -4.95 -12.95
C GLU A 103 -9.69 -3.70 -13.01
N GLY A 104 -9.23 -2.64 -13.71
CA GLY A 104 -9.89 -1.33 -13.70
C GLY A 104 -11.35 -1.31 -14.15
N ASP A 105 -11.76 -2.26 -14.97
CA ASP A 105 -13.11 -2.38 -15.52
C ASP A 105 -14.06 -3.23 -14.65
N VAL A 106 -13.58 -3.76 -13.51
CA VAL A 106 -14.41 -4.55 -12.58
C VAL A 106 -15.47 -3.69 -11.93
N THR A 107 -16.68 -4.18 -11.89
CA THR A 107 -17.81 -3.48 -11.25
C THR A 107 -17.59 -3.34 -9.74
N HIS A 108 -17.75 -2.14 -9.20
CA HIS A 108 -17.62 -1.85 -7.76
C HIS A 108 -18.44 -2.79 -6.87
N LYS A 109 -19.57 -3.28 -7.37
CA LYS A 109 -20.41 -4.24 -6.65
C LYS A 109 -19.64 -5.50 -6.27
N ILE A 110 -18.88 -6.07 -7.20
CA ILE A 110 -18.08 -7.29 -7.00
C ILE A 110 -17.01 -7.04 -5.94
N THR A 111 -16.33 -5.90 -6.03
CA THR A 111 -15.32 -5.50 -5.05
C THR A 111 -15.89 -5.40 -3.64
N ILE A 112 -17.06 -4.75 -3.50
CA ILE A 112 -17.72 -4.57 -2.21
C ILE A 112 -18.20 -5.90 -1.64
N GLU A 113 -18.80 -6.77 -2.46
CA GLU A 113 -19.24 -8.10 -2.04
C GLU A 113 -18.08 -8.96 -1.52
N LEU A 114 -16.92 -8.90 -2.19
CA LEU A 114 -15.74 -9.65 -1.78
C LEU A 114 -15.13 -9.08 -0.49
N MET A 115 -15.07 -7.75 -0.36
CA MET A 115 -14.60 -7.09 0.86
C MET A 115 -15.51 -7.38 2.05
N ASP A 116 -16.83 -7.31 1.85
CA ASP A 116 -17.81 -7.62 2.90
C ASP A 116 -17.68 -9.09 3.37
N PHE A 117 -17.46 -10.00 2.44
CA PHE A 117 -17.18 -11.39 2.77
C PHE A 117 -15.92 -11.54 3.61
N LEU A 118 -14.80 -10.89 3.22
CA LEU A 118 -13.55 -10.95 3.96
C LEU A 118 -13.69 -10.35 5.36
N GLN A 119 -14.33 -9.18 5.50
CA GLN A 119 -14.55 -8.53 6.79
C GLN A 119 -15.44 -9.36 7.72
N LYS A 120 -16.51 -9.98 7.22
CA LYS A 120 -17.38 -10.86 8.01
C LYS A 120 -16.65 -12.08 8.56
N ASN A 121 -15.59 -12.50 7.91
CA ASN A 121 -14.76 -13.63 8.36
C ASN A 121 -13.48 -13.19 9.10
N SER A 122 -13.48 -12.00 9.67
CA SER A 122 -12.41 -11.45 10.52
C SER A 122 -11.11 -11.09 9.79
N PHE A 123 -11.11 -11.05 8.47
CA PHE A 123 -9.98 -10.54 7.69
C PHE A 123 -10.06 -9.02 7.65
N SER A 124 -9.37 -8.33 8.56
CA SER A 124 -9.47 -6.87 8.75
C SER A 124 -8.44 -6.07 7.96
N ASP A 125 -7.31 -6.67 7.61
CA ASP A 125 -6.24 -6.00 6.87
C ASP A 125 -6.31 -6.36 5.37
N VAL A 126 -7.14 -5.62 4.63
CA VAL A 126 -7.33 -5.80 3.19
C VAL A 126 -6.86 -4.56 2.46
N GLN A 127 -5.86 -4.70 1.61
CA GLN A 127 -5.36 -3.66 0.73
C GLN A 127 -5.88 -3.86 -0.69
N ILE A 128 -6.39 -2.79 -1.29
CA ILE A 128 -6.87 -2.81 -2.66
C ILE A 128 -5.80 -2.22 -3.58
N ARG A 129 -5.52 -2.91 -4.67
CA ARG A 129 -4.69 -2.42 -5.78
C ARG A 129 -5.47 -2.48 -7.07
N THR A 130 -5.38 -1.45 -7.88
CA THR A 130 -5.95 -1.46 -9.23
C THR A 130 -4.89 -1.89 -10.22
N LEU A 131 -5.21 -2.90 -11.03
CA LEU A 131 -4.37 -3.31 -12.14
C LEU A 131 -4.64 -2.36 -13.31
N SER A 132 -3.60 -1.69 -13.78
CA SER A 132 -3.64 -0.90 -15.02
C SER A 132 -3.54 -1.85 -16.22
N LYS A 133 -4.34 -1.60 -17.25
CA LYS A 133 -4.15 -2.25 -18.56
C LYS A 133 -2.89 -1.79 -19.23
#